data_3ad226296b9dadd2f482460e9f38c310
#
_entry.id   3ad226296b9dadd2f482460e9f38c310
#
_cell.length_a   1.000
_cell.length_b   1.000
_cell.length_c   1.000
_cell.angle_alpha   90.00
_cell.angle_beta   90.00
_cell.angle_gamma   90.00
#
_symmetry.space_group_name_H-M   'P 1'
#
loop_
_entity.id
_entity.type
_entity.pdbx_description
1 polymer ?
#
loop_
_entity_poly.entity_id
_entity_poly.type
_entity_poly.pdbx_seq_one_letter_code
_entity_poly.pdbx_strand_id
1 'polypeptide(L)' 'MKYLYYVVYSYQSATSNGTGSMMHVSNEKIKSLDKIKELSESIKDILSNEIGQTIISVIITNFILMDEVSE' A
#
# COMPACT_ATOMS: atom_id res chain seq x y z
N MET A 1 -4.52 18.99 5.75
CA MET A 1 -5.42 18.25 4.85
C MET A 1 -4.96 16.80 4.74
N LYS A 2 -5.89 15.89 4.71
CA LYS A 2 -5.59 14.47 4.54
C LYS A 2 -6.19 13.96 3.24
N TYR A 3 -5.51 13.01 2.64
CA TYR A 3 -5.89 12.41 1.36
C TYR A 3 -6.15 10.93 1.58
N LEU A 4 -7.32 10.47 1.19
CA LEU A 4 -7.75 9.08 1.34
C LEU A 4 -7.59 8.37 0.00
N TYR A 5 -6.74 7.35 -0.02
CA TYR A 5 -6.47 6.56 -1.21
C TYR A 5 -7.00 5.15 -1.09
N TYR A 6 -7.54 4.63 -2.17
CA TYR A 6 -7.80 3.21 -2.33
C TYR A 6 -6.62 2.61 -3.09
N VAL A 7 -5.96 1.65 -2.48
CA VAL A 7 -4.71 1.07 -3.01
C VAL A 7 -4.93 -0.40 -3.31
N VAL A 8 -4.57 -0.81 -4.51
CA VAL A 8 -4.59 -2.22 -4.95
C VAL A 8 -3.15 -2.65 -5.16
N TYR A 9 -2.80 -3.81 -4.60
CA TYR A 9 -1.44 -4.32 -4.65
C TYR A 9 -1.40 -5.81 -4.92
N SER A 10 -0.26 -6.27 -5.45
CA SER A 10 0.10 -7.68 -5.55
C SER A 10 1.24 -7.95 -4.60
N TYR A 11 1.26 -9.12 -3.98
CA TYR A 11 2.35 -9.50 -3.09
C TYR A 11 2.85 -10.90 -3.42
N GLN A 12 4.10 -11.16 -3.03
CA GLN A 12 4.73 -12.47 -3.17
C GLN A 12 5.42 -12.83 -1.86
N SER A 13 5.12 -14.03 -1.35
CA SER A 13 5.84 -14.62 -0.24
C SER A 13 6.70 -15.77 -0.77
N ALA A 14 7.44 -16.43 0.13
CA ALA A 14 8.28 -17.55 -0.24
C ALA A 14 7.48 -18.75 -0.80
N THR A 15 6.21 -18.89 -0.41
CA THR A 15 5.39 -20.06 -0.74
C THR A 15 4.14 -19.73 -1.54
N SER A 16 3.77 -18.46 -1.67
CA SER A 16 2.52 -18.08 -2.31
C SER A 16 2.59 -16.66 -2.86
N ASN A 17 1.60 -16.33 -3.67
CA ASN A 17 1.38 -14.96 -4.12
C ASN A 17 -0.11 -14.64 -4.04
N GLY A 18 -0.44 -13.36 -4.11
CA GLY A 18 -1.83 -12.94 -4.05
C GLY A 18 -1.98 -11.47 -4.36
N THR A 19 -3.22 -11.02 -4.29
CA THR A 19 -3.58 -9.61 -4.47
C THR A 19 -4.42 -9.17 -3.30
N GLY A 20 -4.40 -7.87 -3.03
CA GLY A 20 -5.22 -7.30 -1.98
C GLY A 20 -5.47 -5.82 -2.24
N SER A 21 -6.26 -5.24 -1.35
CA SER A 21 -6.55 -3.82 -1.41
C SER A 21 -6.66 -3.26 -0.01
N MET A 22 -6.41 -1.96 0.13
CA MET A 22 -6.53 -1.28 1.41
C MET A 22 -6.80 0.20 1.20
N MET A 23 -7.35 0.84 2.25
CA MET A 23 -7.45 2.29 2.31
C MET A 23 -6.20 2.83 2.99
N HIS A 24 -5.66 3.91 2.44
CA HIS A 24 -4.48 4.56 2.96
C HIS A 24 -4.76 6.05 3.15
N VAL A 25 -4.43 6.56 4.32
CA VAL A 25 -4.56 7.99 4.62
C VAL A 25 -3.17 8.61 4.58
N SER A 26 -3.01 9.65 3.75
CA SER A 26 -1.74 10.35 3.59
C SER A 26 -1.91 11.83 3.94
N ASN A 27 -0.87 12.43 4.52
CA ASN A 27 -0.85 13.86 4.82
C ASN A 27 -0.57 14.72 3.57
N GLU A 28 -0.16 14.09 2.50
CA GLU A 28 0.13 14.77 1.23
C GLU A 28 -0.25 13.89 0.05
N LYS A 29 -0.42 14.51 -1.11
CA LYS A 29 -0.74 13.76 -2.33
C LYS A 29 0.44 12.87 -2.75
N ILE A 30 0.12 11.67 -3.19
CA ILE A 30 1.12 10.76 -3.75
C ILE A 30 1.40 11.20 -5.18
N LYS A 31 2.56 11.82 -5.40
CA LYS A 31 2.94 12.39 -6.69
C LYS A 31 4.24 11.84 -7.26
N SER A 32 4.98 11.06 -6.48
CA SER A 32 6.30 10.61 -6.88
C SER A 32 6.46 9.12 -6.69
N LEU A 33 7.41 8.55 -7.42
CA LEU A 33 7.76 7.15 -7.29
C LEU A 33 8.28 6.82 -5.89
N ASP A 34 8.99 7.76 -5.25
CA ASP A 34 9.51 7.55 -3.91
C ASP A 34 8.39 7.35 -2.89
N LYS A 35 7.31 8.10 -3.01
CA LYS A 35 6.12 7.93 -2.14
C LYS A 35 5.45 6.59 -2.35
N ILE A 36 5.39 6.13 -3.60
CA ILE A 36 4.84 4.81 -3.92
C ILE A 36 5.71 3.70 -3.32
N LYS A 37 7.02 3.85 -3.37
CA LYS A 37 7.96 2.90 -2.76
C LYS A 37 7.80 2.85 -1.25
N GLU A 38 7.69 4.00 -0.58
CA GLU A 38 7.44 4.07 0.86
C GLU A 38 6.14 3.34 1.22
N LEU A 39 5.09 3.55 0.44
CA LEU A 39 3.80 2.90 0.66
C LEU A 39 3.91 1.38 0.49
N SER A 40 4.61 0.91 -0.53
CA SER A 40 4.78 -0.53 -0.75
C SER A 40 5.57 -1.18 0.38
N GLU A 41 6.57 -0.51 0.93
CA GLU A 41 7.31 -1.02 2.09
C GLU A 41 6.43 -1.10 3.34
N SER A 42 5.58 -0.10 3.56
CA SER A 42 4.62 -0.11 4.66
C SER A 42 3.64 -1.28 4.53
N ILE A 43 3.12 -1.53 3.34
CA ILE A 43 2.22 -2.64 3.07
C ILE A 43 2.93 -3.97 3.31
N LYS A 44 4.18 -4.07 2.89
CA LYS A 44 4.99 -5.27 3.10
C LYS A 44 5.13 -5.61 4.59
N ASP A 45 5.39 -4.62 5.43
CA ASP A 45 5.49 -4.81 6.88
C ASP A 45 4.14 -5.24 7.47
N ILE A 46 3.06 -4.60 7.07
CA ILE A 46 1.71 -4.94 7.55
C ILE A 46 1.36 -6.38 7.18
N LEU A 47 1.59 -6.78 5.93
CA LEU A 47 1.28 -8.13 5.46
C LEU A 47 2.13 -9.18 6.16
N SER A 48 3.42 -8.90 6.39
CA SER A 48 4.30 -9.83 7.10
C SER A 48 3.78 -10.11 8.50
N ASN A 49 3.26 -9.10 9.18
CA ASN A 49 2.68 -9.27 10.52
C ASN A 49 1.34 -10.01 10.48
N GLU A 50 0.47 -9.69 9.53
CA GLU A 50 -0.87 -10.29 9.46
C GLU A 50 -0.84 -11.75 9.02
N ILE A 51 -0.02 -12.06 8.01
CA ILE A 51 0.04 -13.41 7.44
C ILE A 51 0.97 -14.31 8.26
N GLY A 52 1.92 -13.72 8.99
CA GLY A 52 2.91 -14.49 9.75
C GLY A 52 3.97 -15.13 8.89
N GLN A 53 4.16 -14.62 7.66
CA GLN A 53 5.17 -15.07 6.71
C GLN A 53 5.99 -13.90 6.23
N THR A 54 7.20 -14.18 5.79
CA THR A 54 8.04 -13.16 5.16
C THR A 54 7.51 -12.83 3.77
N ILE A 55 7.17 -11.58 3.56
CA ILE A 55 6.75 -11.08 2.26
C ILE A 55 8.01 -10.63 1.51
N ILE A 56 8.22 -11.21 0.33
CA ILE A 56 9.40 -10.92 -0.49
C ILE A 56 9.23 -9.59 -1.21
N SER A 57 8.05 -9.36 -1.80
CA SER A 57 7.80 -8.13 -2.54
C SER A 57 6.34 -7.74 -2.49
N VAL A 58 6.10 -6.43 -2.62
CA VAL A 58 4.78 -5.85 -2.81
C VAL A 58 4.87 -4.87 -3.97
N ILE A 59 3.96 -5.01 -4.92
CA ILE A 59 3.86 -4.12 -6.08
C ILE A 59 2.49 -3.45 -6.03
N ILE A 60 2.49 -2.13 -6.01
CA ILE A 60 1.24 -1.37 -6.10
C ILE A 60 0.83 -1.32 -7.56
N THR A 61 -0.30 -1.96 -7.88
CA THR A 61 -0.77 -2.05 -9.26
C THR A 61 -1.72 -0.91 -9.62
N ASN A 62 -2.36 -0.31 -8.62
CA ASN A 62 -3.23 0.85 -8.83
C ASN A 62 -3.42 1.60 -7.52
N PHE A 63 -3.65 2.92 -7.60
CA PHE A 63 -4.09 3.70 -6.46
C PHE A 63 -4.99 4.83 -6.96
N ILE A 64 -6.04 5.14 -6.19
CA ILE A 64 -7.07 6.10 -6.56
C ILE A 64 -7.30 7.04 -5.38
N LEU A 65 -7.26 8.33 -5.63
CA LEU A 65 -7.65 9.33 -4.63
C LEU A 65 -9.16 9.31 -4.50
N MET A 66 -9.63 8.88 -3.33
CA MET A 66 -11.06 8.76 -3.06
C MET A 66 -11.64 10.02 -2.44
N ASP A 67 -10.88 10.70 -1.60
CA ASP A 67 -11.39 11.88 -0.89
C ASP A 67 -10.25 12.75 -0.37
N GLU A 68 -10.55 14.02 -0.17
CA GLU A 68 -9.67 14.98 0.49
C GLU A 68 -10.40 15.49 1.73
N VAL A 69 -9.80 15.33 2.90
CA VAL A 69 -10.45 15.69 4.17
C VAL A 69 -9.67 16.84 4.80
N SER A 70 -10.36 17.94 5.05
CA SER A 70 -9.82 19.06 5.82
C SER A 70 -9.83 18.71 7.30
N GLU A 71 -8.72 18.99 7.95
CA GLU A 71 -8.63 18.84 9.39
C GLU A 71 -9.21 20.06 10.11
#